data_c76975c878c4e54519ab58029dbdbfdf
#
_entry.id   c76975c878c4e54519ab58029dbdbfdf
#
_cell.length_a   1.000
_cell.length_b   1.000
_cell.length_c   1.000
_cell.angle_alpha   90.00
_cell.angle_beta   90.00
_cell.angle_gamma   90.00
#
_symmetry.space_group_name_H-M   'P 1'
#
loop_
_entity.id
_entity.type
_entity.pdbx_description
1 polymer ?
#
loop_
_entity_poly.entity_id
_entity_poly.type
_entity_poly.pdbx_seq_one_letter_code
_entity_poly.pdbx_strand_id
1 'polypeptide(L)'
;MRSAESEDIMKNMDETHKLNLNLIQQAVCGNEKATETILHIYDQYINHLVTYEVTDTNGKVIQIVDEDMKIQIQMKLIEAIQTKWRNLIV
;
A
#
# COMPACT_ATOMS: atom_id res chain seq x y z
N MET A 1 13.87 -4.36 26.81
CA MET A 1 13.41 -4.60 26.51
C MET A 1 12.97 -4.39 25.30
N ARG A 2 13.19 -4.88 24.65
CA ARG A 2 12.80 -4.74 23.52
C ARG A 2 11.42 -4.98 23.32
N SER A 3 10.79 -5.52 24.15
CA SER A 3 9.40 -5.85 23.96
C SER A 3 8.54 -4.58 23.82
N ALA A 4 8.86 -3.54 24.57
CA ALA A 4 8.10 -2.31 24.44
C ALA A 4 8.27 -1.69 23.07
N GLU A 5 9.48 -1.70 22.57
CA GLU A 5 9.71 -1.17 21.24
C GLU A 5 9.03 -2.00 20.20
N SER A 6 9.08 -3.31 20.36
CA SER A 6 8.44 -4.21 19.42
C SER A 6 6.94 -3.99 19.40
N GLU A 7 6.37 -3.80 20.56
CA GLU A 7 4.94 -3.58 20.65
C GLU A 7 4.56 -2.27 19.98
N ASP A 8 5.36 -1.24 20.16
CA ASP A 8 5.08 0.04 19.52
C ASP A 8 5.15 -0.08 18.01
N ILE A 9 6.15 -0.78 17.52
CA ILE A 9 6.29 -0.97 16.09
C ILE A 9 5.11 -1.75 15.54
N MET A 10 4.74 -2.81 16.21
CA MET A 10 3.61 -3.62 15.75
C MET A 10 2.31 -2.83 15.83
N LYS A 11 2.18 -2.01 16.84
CA LYS A 11 0.99 -1.20 16.98
C LYS A 11 0.88 -0.20 15.84
N ASN A 12 1.99 0.43 15.49
CA ASN A 12 2.00 1.36 14.38
C ASN A 12 1.67 0.66 13.07
N MET A 13 2.21 -0.53 12.88
CA MET A 13 1.91 -1.28 11.69
C MET A 13 0.44 -1.67 11.65
N ASP A 14 -0.11 -2.04 12.79
CA ASP A 14 -1.51 -2.37 12.87
C ASP A 14 -2.38 -1.21 12.45
N GLU A 15 -2.03 -0.01 12.89
CA GLU A 15 -2.83 1.15 12.59
C GLU A 15 -2.60 1.64 11.18
N THR A 16 -1.36 1.51 10.69
CA THR A 16 -1.03 1.96 9.36
C THR A 16 -1.36 0.91 8.32
N HIS A 17 -1.20 -0.36 8.68
CA HIS A 17 -1.42 -1.46 7.76
C HIS A 17 -2.51 -2.36 8.29
N LYS A 18 -3.62 -1.77 8.65
CA LYS A 18 -4.68 -2.54 9.24
C LYS A 18 -5.45 -3.31 8.20
N LEU A 19 -4.78 -4.21 7.56
CA LEU A 19 -5.37 -5.05 6.54
C LEU A 19 -5.87 -6.31 7.22
N ASN A 20 -7.16 -6.37 7.48
CA ASN A 20 -7.73 -7.54 8.12
C ASN A 20 -8.77 -8.18 7.21
N LEU A 21 -9.20 -9.35 7.57
CA LEU A 21 -10.10 -10.13 6.74
C LEU A 21 -11.42 -9.41 6.50
N ASN A 22 -11.92 -8.74 7.51
CA ASN A 22 -13.19 -8.02 7.38
C ASN A 22 -13.08 -6.92 6.33
N LEU A 23 -11.99 -6.17 6.35
CA LEU A 23 -11.77 -5.11 5.38
C LEU A 23 -11.66 -5.68 3.97
N ILE A 24 -10.93 -6.79 3.84
CA ILE A 24 -10.77 -7.43 2.55
C ILE A 24 -12.13 -7.91 2.03
N GLN A 25 -12.93 -8.51 2.89
CA GLN A 25 -14.24 -8.99 2.49
C GLN A 25 -15.13 -7.85 2.01
N GLN A 26 -15.10 -6.72 2.69
CA GLN A 26 -15.89 -5.58 2.28
C GLN A 26 -15.44 -5.05 0.92
N ALA A 27 -14.13 -4.98 0.69
CA ALA A 27 -13.62 -4.51 -0.58
C ALA A 27 -13.99 -5.45 -1.71
N VAL A 28 -13.90 -6.75 -1.46
CA VAL A 28 -14.24 -7.76 -2.46
C VAL A 28 -15.72 -7.69 -2.82
N CYS A 29 -16.55 -7.33 -1.86
CA CYS A 29 -17.98 -7.20 -2.10
C CYS A 29 -18.37 -5.89 -2.80
N GLY A 30 -17.39 -5.06 -3.12
CA GLY A 30 -17.66 -3.84 -3.86
C GLY A 30 -17.76 -2.57 -3.04
N ASN A 31 -17.36 -2.64 -1.76
CA ASN A 31 -17.37 -1.46 -0.91
C ASN A 31 -16.22 -0.55 -1.29
N GLU A 32 -16.54 0.60 -1.90
CA GLU A 32 -15.52 1.51 -2.39
C GLU A 32 -14.68 2.08 -1.24
N LYS A 33 -15.31 2.34 -0.12
CA LYS A 33 -14.60 2.88 1.01
C LYS A 33 -13.54 1.89 1.52
N ALA A 34 -13.88 0.62 1.55
CA ALA A 34 -12.95 -0.41 1.94
C ALA A 34 -11.78 -0.49 0.95
N THR A 35 -12.08 -0.38 -0.34
CA THR A 35 -11.03 -0.38 -1.36
C THR A 35 -10.11 0.80 -1.18
N GLU A 36 -10.66 1.99 -0.93
CA GLU A 36 -9.84 3.17 -0.71
C GLU A 36 -8.95 3.00 0.52
N THR A 37 -9.49 2.39 1.57
CA THR A 37 -8.71 2.15 2.77
C THR A 37 -7.53 1.23 2.47
N ILE A 38 -7.75 0.20 1.68
CA ILE A 38 -6.69 -0.73 1.30
C ILE A 38 -5.63 0.00 0.47
N LEU A 39 -6.05 0.84 -0.47
CA LEU A 39 -5.10 1.62 -1.25
C LEU A 39 -4.27 2.53 -0.35
N HIS A 40 -4.92 3.11 0.65
CA HIS A 40 -4.21 3.99 1.57
C HIS A 40 -3.18 3.20 2.39
N ILE A 41 -3.55 2.00 2.82
CA ILE A 41 -2.63 1.14 3.57
C ILE A 41 -1.38 0.86 2.75
N TYR A 42 -1.54 0.63 1.46
CA TYR A 42 -0.40 0.31 0.59
C TYR A 42 0.30 1.53 0.00
N ASP A 43 -0.18 2.74 0.32
CA ASP A 43 0.32 3.94 -0.35
C ASP A 43 1.82 4.12 -0.18
N GLN A 44 2.33 3.95 1.04
CA GLN A 44 3.76 4.12 1.27
C GLN A 44 4.56 3.06 0.54
N TYR A 45 4.06 1.85 0.52
CA TYR A 45 4.75 0.77 -0.17
C TYR A 45 4.79 1.04 -1.66
N ILE A 46 3.68 1.49 -2.24
CA ILE A 46 3.63 1.79 -3.66
C ILE A 46 4.56 2.95 -3.97
N ASN A 47 4.56 4.00 -3.14
CA ASN A 47 5.46 5.12 -3.35
C ASN A 47 6.91 4.66 -3.34
N HIS A 48 7.25 3.74 -2.45
CA HIS A 48 8.61 3.23 -2.39
C HIS A 48 8.98 2.50 -3.67
N LEU A 49 8.05 1.76 -4.24
CA LEU A 49 8.29 0.99 -5.46
C LEU A 49 8.51 1.89 -6.67
N VAL A 50 7.86 3.05 -6.70
CA VAL A 50 7.89 3.91 -7.88
C VAL A 50 8.79 5.12 -7.70
N THR A 51 9.55 5.17 -6.62
CA THR A 51 10.49 6.24 -6.39
C THR A 51 11.87 5.81 -6.86
N TYR A 52 12.54 6.66 -7.63
CA TYR A 52 13.88 6.37 -8.07
C TYR A 52 14.73 7.62 -7.92
N GLU A 53 16.04 7.42 -7.95
CA GLU A 53 17.00 8.50 -7.72
C GLU A 53 17.67 8.90 -9.02
N VAL A 54 17.82 10.21 -9.17
CA VAL A 54 18.53 10.78 -10.30
C VAL A 54 19.60 11.71 -9.75
N THR A 55 20.78 11.66 -10.34
CA THR A 55 21.86 12.55 -9.95
C THR A 55 21.96 13.69 -10.95
N ASP A 56 21.89 14.94 -10.47
CA ASP A 56 21.98 16.06 -11.37
C ASP A 56 23.43 16.35 -11.73
N THR A 57 23.63 17.40 -12.53
CA THR A 57 24.96 17.72 -13.02
C THR A 57 25.90 18.16 -11.91
N ASN A 58 25.36 18.59 -10.78
CA ASN A 58 26.17 19.00 -9.64
C ASN A 58 26.45 17.84 -8.70
N GLY A 59 26.01 16.64 -9.03
CA GLY A 59 26.20 15.48 -8.17
C GLY A 59 25.16 15.36 -7.07
N LYS A 60 24.12 16.17 -7.13
CA LYS A 60 23.09 16.13 -6.11
C LYS A 60 22.10 15.03 -6.44
N VAL A 61 21.73 14.23 -5.43
CA VAL A 61 20.78 13.14 -5.61
C VAL A 61 19.37 13.68 -5.40
N ILE A 62 18.51 13.41 -6.37
CA ILE A 62 17.11 13.85 -6.34
C ILE A 62 16.24 12.62 -6.43
N GLN A 63 15.22 12.56 -5.57
CA GLN A 63 14.27 11.46 -5.60
C GLN A 63 13.05 11.87 -6.42
N ILE A 64 12.66 11.01 -7.34
CA ILE A 64 11.55 11.27 -8.24
C ILE A 64 10.54 10.15 -8.11
N VAL A 65 9.26 10.53 -8.05
CA VAL A 65 8.18 9.56 -8.01
C VAL A 65 7.61 9.42 -9.42
N ASP A 66 7.52 8.19 -9.90
CA ASP A 66 6.92 7.91 -11.20
C ASP A 66 5.41 7.84 -11.02
N GLU A 67 4.74 8.94 -11.31
CA GLU A 67 3.30 9.05 -11.08
C GLU A 67 2.50 8.12 -11.98
N ASP A 68 2.93 7.96 -13.22
CA ASP A 68 2.24 7.06 -14.13
C ASP A 68 2.29 5.62 -13.64
N MET A 69 3.46 5.19 -13.21
CA MET A 69 3.59 3.84 -12.68
C MET A 69 2.80 3.67 -11.40
N LYS A 70 2.75 4.72 -10.57
CA LYS A 70 1.96 4.65 -9.34
C LYS A 70 0.49 4.39 -9.67
N ILE A 71 -0.03 5.11 -10.64
CA ILE A 71 -1.43 4.93 -11.03
C ILE A 71 -1.64 3.51 -11.56
N GLN A 72 -0.72 3.01 -12.36
CA GLN A 72 -0.84 1.66 -12.91
C GLN A 72 -0.85 0.62 -11.81
N ILE A 73 0.01 0.78 -10.80
CA ILE A 73 0.06 -0.17 -9.70
C ILE A 73 -1.23 -0.10 -8.89
N GLN A 74 -1.76 1.10 -8.65
CA GLN A 74 -3.00 1.25 -7.93
C GLN A 74 -4.16 0.59 -8.68
N MET A 75 -4.19 0.74 -9.98
CA MET A 75 -5.24 0.12 -10.78
C MET A 75 -5.12 -1.40 -10.76
N LYS A 76 -3.89 -1.91 -10.79
CA LYS A 76 -3.68 -3.35 -10.69
C LYS A 76 -4.12 -3.88 -9.33
N LEU A 77 -3.90 -3.12 -8.29
CA LEU A 77 -4.33 -3.54 -6.97
C LEU A 77 -5.84 -3.59 -6.89
N ILE A 78 -6.52 -2.57 -7.42
CA ILE A 78 -7.98 -2.55 -7.45
C ILE A 78 -8.51 -3.75 -8.23
N GLU A 79 -7.91 -4.03 -9.37
CA GLU A 79 -8.31 -5.17 -10.18
C GLU A 79 -8.12 -6.48 -9.42
N ALA A 80 -7.00 -6.60 -8.73
CA ALA A 80 -6.74 -7.80 -7.95
C ALA A 80 -7.78 -8.00 -6.86
N ILE A 81 -8.16 -6.92 -6.19
CA ILE A 81 -9.19 -6.98 -5.15
C ILE A 81 -10.49 -7.50 -5.74
N GLN A 82 -10.87 -6.99 -6.89
CA GLN A 82 -12.15 -7.33 -7.50
C GLN A 82 -12.18 -8.71 -8.12
N THR A 83 -11.02 -9.25 -8.47
CA THR A 83 -10.98 -10.53 -9.16
C THR A 83 -10.29 -11.61 -8.36
N LYS A 84 -9.02 -11.42 -8.05
CA LYS A 84 -8.20 -12.49 -7.46
C LYS A 84 -8.45 -12.67 -5.98
N TRP A 85 -8.65 -11.57 -5.26
CA TRP A 85 -8.87 -11.66 -3.83
C TRP A 85 -10.20 -12.33 -3.51
N ARG A 86 -11.15 -12.20 -4.42
CA ARG A 86 -12.44 -12.85 -4.22
C ARG A 86 -12.27 -14.36 -4.10
N ASN A 87 -11.38 -14.93 -4.91
CA ASN A 87 -11.15 -16.36 -4.88
C ASN A 87 -10.46 -16.82 -3.60
N LEU A 88 -9.77 -15.91 -2.92
CA LEU A 88 -9.06 -16.26 -1.70
C LEU A 88 -9.97 -16.33 -0.49
N ILE A 89 -11.06 -15.59 -0.51
CA ILE A 89 -11.89 -15.48 0.68
C ILE A 89 -13.23 -16.17 0.56
N VAL A 90 -13.63 -16.53 -0.60
CA VAL A 90 -14.94 -17.17 -0.80
C VAL A 90 -14.90 -18.66 -0.57
#